data_e50f1c9e8a110cd06367a70cdfa14b07
#
_entry.id   e50f1c9e8a110cd06367a70cdfa14b07
#
_cell.length_a   1.000
_cell.length_b   1.000
_cell.length_c   1.000
_cell.angle_alpha   90.00
_cell.angle_beta   90.00
_cell.angle_gamma   90.00
#
_symmetry.space_group_name_H-M   'P 1'
#
loop_
_entity.id
_entity.type
_entity.pdbx_description
1 polymer ?
#
loop_
_entity_poly.entity_id
_entity_poly.type
_entity_poly.pdbx_seq_one_letter_code
_entity_poly.pdbx_strand_id
1 'polypeptide(L)'
;MSKFIASPANSLSGNLKVPGDKSISHRSIMLGSLSHGITKVSGFLEGEDALSTLKAFQAMGVKIERDGDNVTIHGVGINGLKKPQGPLDLGNSGTSIRLMSGILAAQAFDCELVGDESLSKRPMNRVINPLRDMGAIIDSNDGKPPLKITGGQTLKGIDYDLPVASAQVKSCILLAGLYADGDTCVTEPAPTRDHTERMLKGLGYKVRVNDNQMCLTGGGDLKATEIQVPSDISSSAFFMVAAAIAPKADITLLGVNINPTRTGV
;
A
#
# COMPACT_ATOMS: atom_id res chain seq x y z
N MET A 1 26.00 -11.75 16.04
CA MET A 1 26.00 -10.33 15.63
C MET A 1 26.70 -10.21 14.28
N SER A 2 26.05 -9.63 13.29
CA SER A 2 26.70 -9.33 12.01
C SER A 2 27.66 -8.14 12.19
N LYS A 3 28.87 -8.23 11.64
CA LYS A 3 29.89 -7.18 11.72
C LYS A 3 30.04 -6.55 10.33
N PHE A 4 29.88 -5.24 10.23
CA PHE A 4 30.21 -4.49 9.03
C PHE A 4 31.63 -3.96 9.12
N ILE A 5 32.40 -4.14 8.05
CA ILE A 5 33.74 -3.58 7.90
C ILE A 5 33.69 -2.64 6.70
N ALA A 6 33.92 -1.36 6.94
CA ALA A 6 33.98 -0.35 5.88
C ALA A 6 35.42 0.13 5.69
N SER A 7 35.85 0.25 4.45
CA SER A 7 37.13 0.84 4.08
C SER A 7 36.91 2.12 3.26
N PRO A 8 37.80 3.11 3.35
CA PRO A 8 37.69 4.32 2.53
C PRO A 8 37.65 4.00 1.03
N ALA A 9 36.75 4.66 0.31
CA ALA A 9 36.69 4.61 -1.16
C ALA A 9 37.22 5.92 -1.75
N ASN A 10 38.05 5.83 -2.79
CA ASN A 10 38.62 6.99 -3.44
C ASN A 10 37.68 7.63 -4.49
N SER A 11 36.72 6.88 -4.99
CA SER A 11 35.68 7.32 -5.91
C SER A 11 34.48 6.40 -5.85
N LEU A 12 33.32 6.91 -6.27
CA LEU A 12 32.08 6.11 -6.46
C LEU A 12 31.64 6.30 -7.90
N SER A 13 31.56 5.23 -8.68
CA SER A 13 31.12 5.30 -10.08
C SER A 13 30.38 4.03 -10.49
N GLY A 14 29.49 4.18 -11.46
CA GLY A 14 28.78 3.07 -12.09
C GLY A 14 27.27 3.19 -12.08
N ASN A 15 26.63 2.15 -12.62
CA ASN A 15 25.17 2.05 -12.72
C ASN A 15 24.63 1.14 -11.61
N LEU A 16 23.60 1.60 -10.91
CA LEU A 16 22.99 0.88 -9.82
C LEU A 16 21.46 0.87 -9.96
N LYS A 17 20.86 -0.31 -9.78
CA LYS A 17 19.40 -0.46 -9.62
C LYS A 17 19.13 -0.85 -8.17
N VAL A 18 18.40 -0.01 -7.45
CA VAL A 18 17.92 -0.34 -6.10
C VAL A 18 16.63 -1.14 -6.16
N PRO A 19 16.24 -1.83 -5.06
CA PRO A 19 14.99 -2.58 -5.00
C PRO A 19 13.76 -1.74 -5.32
N GLY A 20 12.68 -2.40 -5.70
CA GLY A 20 11.42 -1.77 -6.06
C GLY A 20 10.78 -0.94 -4.96
N ASP A 21 9.97 0.06 -5.35
CA ASP A 21 9.25 0.93 -4.42
C ASP A 21 8.30 0.12 -3.53
N LYS A 22 8.51 0.21 -2.21
CA LYS A 22 7.73 -0.52 -1.20
C LYS A 22 6.25 -0.20 -1.29
N SER A 23 5.89 1.07 -1.41
CA SER A 23 4.49 1.52 -1.43
C SER A 23 3.73 1.05 -2.65
N ILE A 24 4.40 0.98 -3.81
CA ILE A 24 3.82 0.47 -5.06
C ILE A 24 3.72 -1.05 -5.00
N SER A 25 4.73 -1.76 -4.46
CA SER A 25 4.71 -3.22 -4.30
C SER A 25 3.54 -3.69 -3.44
N HIS A 26 3.26 -3.07 -2.31
CA HIS A 26 2.06 -3.39 -1.51
C HIS A 26 0.78 -3.23 -2.32
N ARG A 27 0.65 -2.10 -3.01
CA ARG A 27 -0.56 -1.77 -3.78
C ARG A 27 -0.74 -2.65 -5.00
N SER A 28 0.34 -3.10 -5.63
CA SER A 28 0.25 -4.02 -6.76
C SER A 28 -0.40 -5.35 -6.34
N ILE A 29 -0.05 -5.87 -5.16
CA ILE A 29 -0.71 -7.05 -4.59
C ILE A 29 -2.18 -6.75 -4.29
N MET A 30 -2.47 -5.68 -3.54
CA MET A 30 -3.83 -5.34 -3.11
C MET A 30 -4.75 -5.12 -4.31
N LEU A 31 -4.38 -4.20 -5.19
CA LEU A 31 -5.24 -3.80 -6.31
C LEU A 31 -5.27 -4.86 -7.41
N GLY A 32 -4.16 -5.56 -7.66
CA GLY A 32 -4.13 -6.70 -8.57
C GLY A 32 -5.04 -7.84 -8.12
N SER A 33 -5.10 -8.09 -6.81
CA SER A 33 -6.00 -9.10 -6.21
C SER A 33 -7.48 -8.74 -6.37
N LEU A 34 -7.80 -7.45 -6.26
CA LEU A 34 -9.16 -6.91 -6.39
C LEU A 34 -9.58 -6.66 -7.84
N SER A 35 -8.69 -6.85 -8.80
CA SER A 35 -8.98 -6.68 -10.22
C SER A 35 -9.65 -7.92 -10.83
N HIS A 36 -10.33 -7.73 -11.97
CA HIS A 36 -10.75 -8.83 -12.81
C HIS A 36 -9.65 -9.15 -13.84
N GLY A 37 -9.20 -10.42 -13.87
CA GLY A 37 -8.18 -10.92 -14.80
C GLY A 37 -6.81 -11.15 -14.14
N ILE A 38 -5.75 -11.18 -14.96
CA ILE A 38 -4.40 -11.48 -14.51
C ILE A 38 -3.56 -10.20 -14.53
N THR A 39 -3.10 -9.77 -13.37
CA THR A 39 -2.14 -8.68 -13.22
C THR A 39 -0.72 -9.24 -13.18
N LYS A 40 0.15 -8.73 -14.06
CA LYS A 40 1.58 -9.06 -14.06
C LYS A 40 2.36 -7.90 -13.48
N VAL A 41 3.17 -8.18 -12.47
CA VAL A 41 4.01 -7.20 -11.78
C VAL A 41 5.46 -7.53 -12.01
N SER A 42 6.28 -6.56 -12.39
CA SER A 42 7.74 -6.68 -12.48
C SER A 42 8.42 -5.66 -11.57
N GLY A 43 9.61 -5.98 -11.05
CA GLY A 43 10.35 -5.12 -10.11
C GLY A 43 9.76 -5.08 -8.69
N PHE A 44 8.99 -6.08 -8.31
CA PHE A 44 8.37 -6.19 -6.98
C PHE A 44 9.43 -6.22 -5.88
N LEU A 45 9.20 -5.48 -4.79
CA LEU A 45 10.07 -5.51 -3.61
C LEU A 45 9.89 -6.83 -2.83
N GLU A 46 10.94 -7.63 -2.75
CA GLU A 46 10.98 -8.88 -1.99
C GLU A 46 11.23 -8.67 -0.49
N GLY A 47 10.78 -7.57 0.08
CA GLY A 47 10.89 -7.27 1.51
C GLY A 47 9.77 -7.94 2.32
N GLU A 48 10.06 -8.27 3.58
CA GLU A 48 9.14 -8.97 4.48
C GLU A 48 7.76 -8.30 4.58
N ASP A 49 7.71 -6.98 4.63
CA ASP A 49 6.46 -6.20 4.65
C ASP A 49 5.57 -6.50 3.43
N ALA A 50 6.16 -6.48 2.22
CA ALA A 50 5.42 -6.73 0.98
C ALA A 50 5.01 -8.19 0.85
N LEU A 51 5.88 -9.11 1.30
CA LEU A 51 5.59 -10.55 1.33
C LEU A 51 4.47 -10.89 2.34
N SER A 52 4.38 -10.19 3.48
CA SER A 52 3.26 -10.36 4.41
C SER A 52 1.93 -9.95 3.77
N THR A 53 1.90 -8.87 2.97
CA THR A 53 0.71 -8.51 2.18
C THR A 53 0.35 -9.60 1.19
N LEU A 54 1.32 -10.14 0.46
CA LEU A 54 1.11 -11.22 -0.51
C LEU A 54 0.49 -12.45 0.16
N LYS A 55 1.07 -12.90 1.28
CA LYS A 55 0.57 -14.04 2.05
C LYS A 55 -0.85 -13.81 2.57
N ALA A 56 -1.17 -12.61 3.02
CA ALA A 56 -2.52 -12.27 3.48
C ALA A 56 -3.55 -12.40 2.36
N PHE A 57 -3.26 -11.94 1.14
CA PHE A 57 -4.16 -12.12 0.00
C PHE A 57 -4.26 -13.57 -0.47
N GLN A 58 -3.17 -14.34 -0.39
CA GLN A 58 -3.22 -15.80 -0.63
C GLN A 58 -4.13 -16.50 0.40
N ALA A 59 -4.05 -16.12 1.69
CA ALA A 59 -4.92 -16.65 2.74
C ALA A 59 -6.40 -16.32 2.52
N MET A 60 -6.68 -15.24 1.78
CA MET A 60 -8.04 -14.86 1.35
C MET A 60 -8.44 -15.43 -0.03
N GLY A 61 -7.72 -16.44 -0.51
CA GLY A 61 -8.09 -17.22 -1.70
C GLY A 61 -7.60 -16.68 -3.04
N VAL A 62 -6.74 -15.65 -3.04
CA VAL A 62 -6.15 -15.15 -4.28
C VAL A 62 -4.97 -16.03 -4.69
N LYS A 63 -4.97 -16.53 -5.93
CA LYS A 63 -3.82 -17.23 -6.48
C LYS A 63 -2.76 -16.21 -6.89
N ILE A 64 -1.61 -16.24 -6.22
CA ILE A 64 -0.46 -15.38 -6.50
C ILE A 64 0.78 -16.26 -6.69
N GLU A 65 1.40 -16.14 -7.85
CA GLU A 65 2.63 -16.83 -8.22
C GLU A 65 3.77 -15.83 -8.27
N ARG A 66 4.95 -16.21 -7.76
CA ARG A 66 6.12 -15.33 -7.73
C ARG A 66 7.36 -16.06 -8.23
N ASP A 67 8.13 -15.36 -9.07
CA ASP A 67 9.46 -15.75 -9.53
C ASP A 67 10.38 -14.53 -9.41
N GLY A 68 11.19 -14.52 -8.35
CA GLY A 68 12.01 -13.36 -7.99
C GLY A 68 11.15 -12.10 -7.81
N ASP A 69 11.50 -11.03 -8.52
CA ASP A 69 10.78 -9.75 -8.52
C ASP A 69 9.59 -9.70 -9.49
N ASN A 70 9.25 -10.83 -10.13
CA ASN A 70 8.06 -10.96 -10.98
C ASN A 70 6.94 -11.64 -10.21
N VAL A 71 5.75 -11.04 -10.24
CA VAL A 71 4.56 -11.56 -9.55
C VAL A 71 3.39 -11.62 -10.53
N THR A 72 2.72 -12.77 -10.58
CA THR A 72 1.49 -12.98 -11.34
C THR A 72 0.33 -13.14 -10.37
N ILE A 73 -0.67 -12.26 -10.48
CA ILE A 73 -1.81 -12.19 -9.57
C ILE A 73 -3.07 -12.52 -10.36
N HIS A 74 -3.76 -13.60 -9.99
CA HIS A 74 -5.05 -13.95 -10.53
C HIS A 74 -6.13 -13.24 -9.72
N GLY A 75 -6.52 -12.06 -10.16
CA GLY A 75 -7.47 -11.22 -9.47
C GLY A 75 -8.85 -11.83 -9.37
N VAL A 76 -9.51 -11.63 -8.24
CA VAL A 76 -10.81 -12.22 -7.92
C VAL A 76 -11.97 -11.21 -7.97
N GLY A 77 -11.68 -9.96 -8.35
CA GLY A 77 -12.63 -8.85 -8.27
C GLY A 77 -12.80 -8.31 -6.84
N ILE A 78 -13.44 -7.15 -6.70
CA ILE A 78 -13.54 -6.46 -5.41
C ILE A 78 -14.31 -7.29 -4.36
N ASN A 79 -15.25 -8.14 -4.78
CA ASN A 79 -16.09 -8.98 -3.91
C ASN A 79 -15.67 -10.45 -3.87
N GLY A 80 -14.52 -10.81 -4.47
CA GLY A 80 -14.11 -12.21 -4.61
C GLY A 80 -13.21 -12.74 -3.50
N LEU A 81 -12.83 -11.92 -2.53
CA LEU A 81 -12.03 -12.36 -1.38
C LEU A 81 -12.82 -13.35 -0.51
N LYS A 82 -12.13 -14.33 0.06
CA LYS A 82 -12.69 -15.36 0.92
C LYS A 82 -12.26 -15.17 2.37
N LYS A 83 -13.12 -15.62 3.30
CA LYS A 83 -12.78 -15.63 4.73
C LYS A 83 -11.48 -16.40 4.97
N PRO A 84 -10.47 -15.80 5.61
CA PRO A 84 -9.25 -16.51 5.97
C PRO A 84 -9.53 -17.54 7.10
N GLN A 85 -8.71 -18.59 7.19
CA GLN A 85 -8.87 -19.62 8.21
C GLN A 85 -8.46 -19.16 9.63
N GLY A 86 -7.71 -18.07 9.72
CA GLY A 86 -7.23 -17.52 10.99
C GLY A 86 -6.87 -16.04 10.85
N PRO A 87 -6.26 -15.44 11.89
CA PRO A 87 -5.79 -14.07 11.84
C PRO A 87 -4.81 -13.85 10.69
N LEU A 88 -4.89 -12.69 10.06
CA LEU A 88 -3.96 -12.26 9.02
C LEU A 88 -2.74 -11.62 9.69
N ASP A 89 -1.62 -12.32 9.70
CA ASP A 89 -0.36 -11.81 10.23
C ASP A 89 0.33 -10.92 9.20
N LEU A 90 0.49 -9.65 9.54
CA LEU A 90 1.07 -8.63 8.70
C LEU A 90 2.52 -8.26 9.09
N GLY A 91 3.12 -9.05 10.01
CA GLY A 91 4.49 -8.84 10.48
C GLY A 91 4.68 -7.44 11.06
N ASN A 92 5.67 -6.69 10.56
CA ASN A 92 5.94 -5.30 10.96
C ASN A 92 5.27 -4.26 10.05
N SER A 93 4.42 -4.67 9.10
CA SER A 93 3.94 -3.78 8.04
C SER A 93 2.80 -2.85 8.47
N GLY A 94 3.16 -1.65 8.90
CA GLY A 94 2.19 -0.57 9.13
C GLY A 94 1.44 -0.13 7.88
N THR A 95 1.98 -0.38 6.69
CA THR A 95 1.30 -0.10 5.42
C THR A 95 0.20 -1.13 5.19
N SER A 96 0.53 -2.43 5.33
CA SER A 96 -0.44 -3.51 5.11
C SER A 96 -1.64 -3.35 6.03
N ILE A 97 -1.43 -3.23 7.34
CA ILE A 97 -2.54 -3.19 8.30
C ILE A 97 -3.47 -1.99 8.05
N ARG A 98 -2.92 -0.80 7.74
CA ARG A 98 -3.76 0.38 7.50
C ARG A 98 -4.53 0.32 6.19
N LEU A 99 -3.88 -0.07 5.10
CA LEU A 99 -4.55 -0.13 3.80
C LEU A 99 -5.55 -1.28 3.74
N MET A 100 -5.17 -2.44 4.25
CA MET A 100 -6.06 -3.62 4.28
C MET A 100 -7.28 -3.41 5.17
N SER A 101 -7.16 -2.62 6.25
CA SER A 101 -8.34 -2.28 7.07
C SER A 101 -9.45 -1.63 6.23
N GLY A 102 -9.10 -0.76 5.26
CA GLY A 102 -10.07 -0.17 4.34
C GLY A 102 -10.73 -1.20 3.43
N ILE A 103 -9.95 -2.12 2.86
CA ILE A 103 -10.48 -3.19 1.99
C ILE A 103 -11.37 -4.16 2.78
N LEU A 104 -10.92 -4.54 3.98
CA LEU A 104 -11.56 -5.59 4.77
C LEU A 104 -12.82 -5.11 5.51
N ALA A 105 -12.91 -3.80 5.79
CA ALA A 105 -14.09 -3.20 6.43
C ALA A 105 -15.40 -3.42 5.64
N ALA A 106 -15.30 -3.69 4.35
CA ALA A 106 -16.44 -3.89 3.46
C ALA A 106 -16.69 -5.36 3.06
N GLN A 107 -15.86 -6.30 3.53
CA GLN A 107 -16.03 -7.70 3.15
C GLN A 107 -17.20 -8.36 3.90
N ALA A 108 -17.77 -9.41 3.30
CA ALA A 108 -18.90 -10.14 3.88
C ALA A 108 -18.52 -11.09 5.04
N PHE A 109 -17.27 -11.06 5.51
CA PHE A 109 -16.75 -11.97 6.53
C PHE A 109 -15.97 -11.24 7.61
N ASP A 110 -15.99 -11.80 8.82
CA ASP A 110 -15.16 -11.31 9.92
C ASP A 110 -13.70 -11.70 9.71
N CYS A 111 -12.80 -10.80 10.09
CA CYS A 111 -11.37 -11.07 10.06
C CYS A 111 -10.64 -10.36 11.20
N GLU A 112 -9.44 -10.85 11.51
CA GLU A 112 -8.55 -10.26 12.51
C GLU A 112 -7.19 -9.95 11.87
N LEU A 113 -6.69 -8.73 12.09
CA LEU A 113 -5.38 -8.28 11.66
C LEU A 113 -4.44 -8.24 12.86
N VAL A 114 -3.34 -8.96 12.76
CA VAL A 114 -2.29 -9.02 13.78
C VAL A 114 -0.93 -8.63 13.20
N GLY A 115 0.03 -8.48 14.05
CA GLY A 115 1.41 -8.22 13.64
C GLY A 115 2.38 -8.50 14.79
N ASP A 116 3.65 -8.24 14.53
CA ASP A 116 4.71 -8.44 15.51
C ASP A 116 4.59 -7.48 16.72
N GLU A 117 5.51 -7.61 17.66
CA GLU A 117 5.55 -6.78 18.86
C GLU A 117 5.65 -5.28 18.54
N SER A 118 6.37 -4.91 17.50
CA SER A 118 6.51 -3.50 17.08
C SER A 118 5.23 -2.95 16.47
N LEU A 119 4.58 -3.71 15.58
CA LEU A 119 3.32 -3.31 14.95
C LEU A 119 2.19 -3.23 15.97
N SER A 120 2.15 -4.15 16.93
CA SER A 120 1.15 -4.21 18.00
C SER A 120 1.17 -3.00 18.95
N LYS A 121 2.25 -2.21 18.95
CA LYS A 121 2.36 -0.97 19.72
C LYS A 121 1.93 0.28 18.94
N ARG A 122 1.72 0.17 17.62
CA ARG A 122 1.43 1.34 16.77
C ARG A 122 -0.04 1.75 16.83
N PRO A 123 -0.34 3.07 16.94
CA PRO A 123 -1.71 3.56 16.96
C PRO A 123 -2.38 3.40 15.59
N MET A 124 -3.63 2.92 15.58
CA MET A 124 -4.45 2.70 14.39
C MET A 124 -5.73 3.55 14.37
N ASN A 125 -5.99 4.37 15.40
CA ASN A 125 -7.18 5.22 15.47
C ASN A 125 -7.34 6.13 14.25
N ARG A 126 -6.23 6.54 13.61
CA ARG A 126 -6.27 7.36 12.39
C ARG A 126 -6.96 6.68 11.21
N VAL A 127 -7.02 5.35 11.18
CA VAL A 127 -7.76 4.60 10.16
C VAL A 127 -9.05 4.02 10.73
N ILE A 128 -9.08 3.63 12.01
CA ILE A 128 -10.27 3.08 12.66
C ILE A 128 -11.41 4.10 12.68
N ASN A 129 -11.13 5.35 13.08
CA ASN A 129 -12.15 6.37 13.24
C ASN A 129 -12.87 6.67 11.90
N PRO A 130 -12.19 7.06 10.81
CA PRO A 130 -12.88 7.32 9.55
C PRO A 130 -13.59 6.07 8.98
N LEU A 131 -13.07 4.86 9.20
CA LEU A 131 -13.77 3.64 8.79
C LEU A 131 -15.07 3.44 9.59
N ARG A 132 -15.07 3.75 10.89
CA ARG A 132 -16.29 3.74 11.71
C ARG A 132 -17.29 4.81 11.27
N ASP A 133 -16.79 6.00 10.89
CA ASP A 133 -17.64 7.06 10.31
C ASP A 133 -18.29 6.60 9.00
N MET A 134 -17.62 5.73 8.22
CA MET A 134 -18.17 5.07 7.03
C MET A 134 -19.16 3.94 7.37
N GLY A 135 -19.29 3.51 8.62
CA GLY A 135 -20.17 2.42 9.06
C GLY A 135 -19.47 1.09 9.34
N ALA A 136 -18.16 1.01 9.33
CA ALA A 136 -17.43 -0.19 9.70
C ALA A 136 -17.51 -0.47 11.21
N ILE A 137 -17.51 -1.76 11.58
CA ILE A 137 -17.40 -2.20 12.97
C ILE A 137 -16.00 -2.80 13.16
N ILE A 138 -15.18 -2.13 13.95
CA ILE A 138 -13.79 -2.50 14.20
C ILE A 138 -13.49 -2.43 15.68
N ASP A 139 -13.14 -3.56 16.30
CA ASP A 139 -12.61 -3.62 17.65
C ASP A 139 -11.08 -3.59 17.64
N SER A 140 -10.49 -3.03 18.69
CA SER A 140 -9.05 -2.88 18.82
C SER A 140 -8.64 -2.86 20.29
N ASN A 141 -7.38 -3.17 20.56
CA ASN A 141 -6.82 -3.05 21.90
C ASN A 141 -6.34 -1.60 22.12
N ASP A 142 -7.22 -0.75 22.67
CA ASP A 142 -6.96 0.68 22.90
C ASP A 142 -6.41 1.39 21.63
N GLY A 143 -7.11 1.17 20.50
CA GLY A 143 -6.72 1.75 19.22
C GLY A 143 -5.43 1.15 18.61
N LYS A 144 -5.02 -0.02 19.03
CA LYS A 144 -3.84 -0.76 18.55
C LYS A 144 -4.25 -2.17 18.09
N PRO A 145 -3.39 -2.88 17.31
CA PRO A 145 -3.63 -4.29 17.00
C PRO A 145 -3.72 -5.18 18.26
N PRO A 146 -4.47 -6.30 18.20
CA PRO A 146 -5.17 -6.81 17.03
C PRO A 146 -6.37 -5.94 16.63
N LEU A 147 -6.63 -5.85 15.31
CA LEU A 147 -7.86 -5.22 14.79
C LEU A 147 -8.84 -6.32 14.39
N LYS A 148 -9.99 -6.38 15.05
CA LYS A 148 -11.08 -7.29 14.71
C LYS A 148 -12.13 -6.53 13.91
N ILE A 149 -12.31 -6.94 12.67
CA ILE A 149 -13.21 -6.30 11.71
C ILE A 149 -14.41 -7.21 11.52
N THR A 150 -15.60 -6.70 11.83
CA THR A 150 -16.87 -7.40 11.64
C THR A 150 -17.33 -7.22 10.21
N GLY A 151 -17.51 -8.31 9.49
CA GLY A 151 -17.94 -8.31 8.10
C GLY A 151 -19.42 -8.02 7.90
N GLY A 152 -19.82 -7.90 6.63
CA GLY A 152 -21.22 -7.71 6.25
C GLY A 152 -21.78 -6.30 6.48
N GLN A 153 -20.90 -5.32 6.74
CA GLN A 153 -21.32 -3.93 6.89
C GLN A 153 -21.49 -3.26 5.54
N THR A 154 -22.54 -2.46 5.40
CA THR A 154 -22.72 -1.56 4.24
C THR A 154 -22.02 -0.24 4.55
N LEU A 155 -20.92 0.02 3.88
CA LEU A 155 -20.20 1.29 4.05
C LEU A 155 -20.90 2.41 3.29
N LYS A 156 -20.86 3.61 3.84
CA LYS A 156 -21.32 4.85 3.20
C LYS A 156 -20.13 5.71 2.81
N GLY A 157 -20.21 6.37 1.67
CA GLY A 157 -19.25 7.39 1.28
C GLY A 157 -19.21 8.54 2.28
N ILE A 158 -18.03 9.14 2.46
CA ILE A 158 -17.84 10.28 3.36
C ILE A 158 -17.02 11.38 2.66
N ASP A 159 -17.18 12.60 3.12
CA ASP A 159 -16.24 13.69 2.84
C ASP A 159 -15.39 13.91 4.09
N TYR A 160 -14.09 13.60 3.99
CA TYR A 160 -13.20 13.51 5.15
C TYR A 160 -11.99 14.42 5.00
N ASP A 161 -11.91 15.41 5.87
CA ASP A 161 -10.74 16.27 5.99
C ASP A 161 -9.68 15.59 6.87
N LEU A 162 -8.50 15.30 6.30
CA LEU A 162 -7.41 14.71 7.06
C LEU A 162 -6.87 15.73 8.08
N PRO A 163 -6.90 15.44 9.40
CA PRO A 163 -6.36 16.35 10.42
C PRO A 163 -4.83 16.49 10.30
N VAL A 164 -4.16 15.50 9.72
CA VAL A 164 -2.71 15.48 9.46
C VAL A 164 -2.46 14.80 8.12
N ALA A 165 -1.55 15.37 7.33
CA ALA A 165 -1.14 14.81 6.04
C ALA A 165 -0.66 13.35 6.18
N SER A 166 -1.37 12.41 5.54
CA SER A 166 -1.08 10.98 5.64
C SER A 166 -1.54 10.21 4.41
N ALA A 167 -0.61 9.81 3.57
CA ALA A 167 -0.90 8.96 2.41
C ALA A 167 -1.54 7.61 2.78
N GLN A 168 -1.23 7.07 3.97
CA GLN A 168 -1.79 5.78 4.40
C GLN A 168 -3.25 5.91 4.81
N VAL A 169 -3.62 6.97 5.54
CA VAL A 169 -5.01 7.23 5.94
C VAL A 169 -5.86 7.55 4.71
N LYS A 170 -5.38 8.45 3.84
CA LYS A 170 -6.02 8.71 2.54
C LYS A 170 -6.26 7.42 1.75
N SER A 171 -5.22 6.60 1.58
CA SER A 171 -5.34 5.34 0.86
C SER A 171 -6.35 4.38 1.50
N CYS A 172 -6.36 4.28 2.83
CA CYS A 172 -7.31 3.45 3.57
C CYS A 172 -8.77 3.85 3.27
N ILE A 173 -9.07 5.14 3.37
CA ILE A 173 -10.42 5.68 3.13
C ILE A 173 -10.83 5.49 1.67
N LEU A 174 -9.94 5.78 0.70
CA LEU A 174 -10.22 5.57 -0.73
C LEU A 174 -10.44 4.08 -1.06
N LEU A 175 -9.67 3.17 -0.44
CA LEU A 175 -9.86 1.72 -0.64
C LEU A 175 -11.17 1.22 -0.04
N ALA A 176 -11.60 1.74 1.11
CA ALA A 176 -12.94 1.48 1.65
C ALA A 176 -14.04 2.07 0.75
N GLY A 177 -13.79 3.25 0.20
CA GLY A 177 -14.67 3.95 -0.74
C GLY A 177 -14.98 3.17 -2.02
N LEU A 178 -14.12 2.22 -2.44
CA LEU A 178 -14.43 1.33 -3.58
C LEU A 178 -15.72 0.54 -3.38
N TYR A 179 -16.09 0.28 -2.14
CA TYR A 179 -17.22 -0.54 -1.72
C TYR A 179 -18.40 0.29 -1.19
N ALA A 180 -18.18 1.57 -0.89
CA ALA A 180 -19.15 2.40 -0.19
C ALA A 180 -20.30 2.84 -1.11
N ASP A 181 -21.48 3.00 -0.55
CA ASP A 181 -22.59 3.65 -1.22
C ASP A 181 -22.33 5.15 -1.34
N GLY A 182 -22.29 5.65 -2.56
CA GLY A 182 -22.07 7.08 -2.86
C GLY A 182 -20.61 7.47 -3.01
N ASP A 183 -20.34 8.76 -2.90
CA ASP A 183 -19.01 9.35 -3.10
C ASP A 183 -18.20 9.33 -1.81
N THR A 184 -16.93 8.94 -1.95
CA THR A 184 -15.92 9.08 -0.89
C THR A 184 -14.89 10.11 -1.33
N CYS A 185 -14.77 11.20 -0.59
CA CYS A 185 -13.83 12.29 -0.81
C CYS A 185 -12.85 12.40 0.36
N VAL A 186 -11.59 12.66 0.07
CA VAL A 186 -10.55 12.90 1.10
C VAL A 186 -9.82 14.17 0.74
N THR A 187 -9.80 15.13 1.67
CA THR A 187 -9.06 16.40 1.56
C THR A 187 -7.78 16.33 2.37
N GLU A 188 -6.64 16.66 1.76
CA GLU A 188 -5.34 16.69 2.43
C GLU A 188 -4.96 18.12 2.88
N PRO A 189 -4.43 18.31 4.11
CA PRO A 189 -3.92 19.62 4.53
C PRO A 189 -2.60 20.00 3.85
N ALA A 190 -1.87 19.02 3.32
CA ALA A 190 -0.65 19.16 2.53
C ALA A 190 -0.48 17.95 1.61
N PRO A 191 0.15 18.10 0.44
CA PRO A 191 0.33 17.01 -0.52
C PRO A 191 1.04 15.79 0.09
N THR A 192 0.49 14.61 -0.14
CA THR A 192 1.12 13.33 0.20
C THR A 192 1.28 12.45 -1.03
N ARG A 193 1.90 11.27 -0.86
CA ARG A 193 2.06 10.29 -1.94
C ARG A 193 0.73 9.90 -2.56
N ASP A 194 0.63 9.96 -3.89
CA ASP A 194 -0.59 9.73 -4.69
C ASP A 194 -0.60 8.36 -5.41
N HIS A 195 0.13 7.39 -4.88
CA HIS A 195 0.25 6.06 -5.51
C HIS A 195 -1.09 5.35 -5.64
N THR A 196 -1.98 5.45 -4.64
CA THR A 196 -3.31 4.80 -4.70
C THR A 196 -4.13 5.37 -5.83
N GLU A 197 -4.21 6.69 -5.94
CA GLU A 197 -4.97 7.40 -6.95
C GLU A 197 -4.46 7.08 -8.36
N ARG A 198 -3.15 7.11 -8.55
CA ARG A 198 -2.51 6.78 -9.83
C ARG A 198 -2.76 5.34 -10.22
N MET A 199 -2.59 4.40 -9.28
CA MET A 199 -2.77 2.98 -9.55
C MET A 199 -4.24 2.63 -9.79
N LEU A 200 -5.18 3.21 -9.05
CA LEU A 200 -6.61 3.06 -9.33
C LEU A 200 -6.96 3.53 -10.75
N LYS A 201 -6.45 4.71 -11.15
CA LYS A 201 -6.63 5.21 -12.55
C LYS A 201 -6.00 4.26 -13.56
N GLY A 202 -4.80 3.73 -13.29
CA GLY A 202 -4.12 2.77 -14.16
C GLY A 202 -4.88 1.44 -14.33
N LEU A 203 -5.67 1.05 -13.31
CA LEU A 203 -6.55 -0.12 -13.32
C LEU A 203 -7.97 0.21 -13.83
N GLY A 204 -8.16 1.39 -14.43
CA GLY A 204 -9.42 1.80 -15.07
C GLY A 204 -10.47 2.39 -14.13
N TYR A 205 -10.16 2.59 -12.84
CA TYR A 205 -11.10 3.20 -11.90
C TYR A 205 -11.11 4.72 -12.01
N LYS A 206 -12.29 5.32 -11.92
CA LYS A 206 -12.45 6.78 -12.00
C LYS A 206 -12.15 7.44 -10.66
N VAL A 207 -11.05 8.17 -10.58
CA VAL A 207 -10.67 9.01 -9.42
C VAL A 207 -10.63 10.46 -9.88
N ARG A 208 -11.44 11.31 -9.27
CA ARG A 208 -11.44 12.77 -9.46
C ARG A 208 -10.42 13.38 -8.49
N VAL A 209 -9.63 14.30 -8.99
CA VAL A 209 -8.64 15.03 -8.18
C VAL A 209 -8.83 16.52 -8.46
N ASN A 210 -9.17 17.28 -7.45
CA ASN A 210 -9.31 18.73 -7.46
C ASN A 210 -8.42 19.30 -6.39
N ASP A 211 -7.33 19.96 -6.77
CA ASP A 211 -6.31 20.50 -5.86
C ASP A 211 -5.87 19.46 -4.82
N ASN A 212 -6.27 19.63 -3.58
CA ASN A 212 -5.95 18.77 -2.45
C ASN A 212 -7.05 17.78 -2.06
N GLN A 213 -8.12 17.68 -2.85
CA GLN A 213 -9.21 16.73 -2.62
C GLN A 213 -9.22 15.61 -3.68
N MET A 214 -9.33 14.39 -3.22
CA MET A 214 -9.45 13.18 -4.03
C MET A 214 -10.77 12.48 -3.75
N CYS A 215 -11.57 12.26 -4.82
CA CYS A 215 -12.88 11.63 -4.72
C CYS A 215 -13.01 10.43 -5.65
N LEU A 216 -13.75 9.43 -5.20
CA LEU A 216 -14.24 8.32 -6.03
C LEU A 216 -15.65 7.93 -5.64
N THR A 217 -16.37 7.30 -6.56
CA THR A 217 -17.70 6.73 -6.31
C THR A 217 -17.54 5.22 -6.18
N GLY A 218 -18.16 4.60 -5.18
CA GLY A 218 -18.08 3.17 -4.96
C GLY A 218 -18.82 2.32 -6.00
N GLY A 219 -18.65 1.01 -5.93
CA GLY A 219 -19.35 0.04 -6.78
C GLY A 219 -18.80 -0.14 -8.19
N GLY A 220 -17.62 0.41 -8.49
CA GLY A 220 -16.92 0.18 -9.76
C GLY A 220 -16.03 -1.06 -9.73
N ASP A 221 -15.46 -1.42 -10.88
CA ASP A 221 -14.56 -2.55 -11.07
C ASP A 221 -13.13 -2.10 -11.37
N LEU A 222 -12.17 -2.94 -11.00
CA LEU A 222 -10.76 -2.82 -11.36
C LEU A 222 -10.42 -3.80 -12.47
N LYS A 223 -9.68 -3.35 -13.48
CA LYS A 223 -9.21 -4.17 -14.60
C LYS A 223 -7.75 -4.51 -14.42
N ALA A 224 -7.42 -5.80 -14.55
CA ALA A 224 -6.04 -6.26 -14.50
C ALA A 224 -5.19 -5.58 -15.58
N THR A 225 -3.91 -5.32 -15.25
CA THR A 225 -2.95 -4.68 -16.15
C THR A 225 -1.53 -5.16 -15.85
N GLU A 226 -0.57 -4.71 -16.63
CA GLU A 226 0.85 -4.86 -16.30
C GLU A 226 1.30 -3.70 -15.43
N ILE A 227 2.03 -4.00 -14.34
CA ILE A 227 2.56 -3.02 -13.40
C ILE A 227 4.08 -3.17 -13.33
N GLN A 228 4.79 -2.17 -13.77
CA GLN A 228 6.23 -2.08 -13.57
C GLN A 228 6.49 -1.25 -12.30
N VAL A 229 7.01 -1.89 -11.25
CA VAL A 229 7.40 -1.22 -10.01
C VAL A 229 8.75 -0.54 -10.23
N PRO A 230 8.83 0.80 -10.11
CA PRO A 230 10.09 1.51 -10.24
C PRO A 230 10.97 1.29 -9.01
N SER A 231 12.27 1.57 -9.13
CA SER A 231 13.21 1.58 -8.00
C SER A 231 12.81 2.60 -6.94
N ASP A 232 12.91 2.23 -5.66
CA ASP A 232 12.48 3.10 -4.54
C ASP A 232 13.43 4.28 -4.34
N ILE A 233 12.90 5.49 -4.47
CA ILE A 233 13.68 6.73 -4.26
C ILE A 233 14.22 6.83 -2.82
N SER A 234 13.53 6.27 -1.82
CA SER A 234 14.02 6.25 -0.44
C SER A 234 15.25 5.37 -0.28
N SER A 235 15.29 4.22 -0.97
CA SER A 235 16.49 3.37 -1.04
C SER A 235 17.60 4.02 -1.86
N SER A 236 17.24 4.76 -2.91
CA SER A 236 18.18 5.52 -3.74
C SER A 236 18.85 6.66 -2.98
N ALA A 237 18.18 7.24 -1.98
CA ALA A 237 18.69 8.39 -1.22
C ALA A 237 20.06 8.12 -0.56
N PHE A 238 20.32 6.89 -0.11
CA PHE A 238 21.63 6.52 0.45
C PHE A 238 22.76 6.69 -0.58
N PHE A 239 22.53 6.31 -1.82
CA PHE A 239 23.50 6.44 -2.90
C PHE A 239 23.60 7.88 -3.41
N MET A 240 22.49 8.64 -3.41
CA MET A 240 22.50 10.08 -3.72
C MET A 240 23.36 10.84 -2.71
N VAL A 241 23.20 10.57 -1.42
CA VAL A 241 24.03 11.19 -0.36
C VAL A 241 25.47 10.74 -0.51
N ALA A 242 25.74 9.45 -0.72
CA ALA A 242 27.10 8.96 -0.92
C ALA A 242 27.77 9.64 -2.12
N ALA A 243 27.08 9.82 -3.24
CA ALA A 243 27.60 10.53 -4.39
C ALA A 243 27.85 12.03 -4.11
N ALA A 244 26.97 12.66 -3.33
CA ALA A 244 27.12 14.09 -3.01
C ALA A 244 28.32 14.39 -2.11
N ILE A 245 28.76 13.44 -1.27
CA ILE A 245 29.88 13.63 -0.33
C ILE A 245 31.21 13.00 -0.82
N ALA A 246 31.15 12.06 -1.78
CA ALA A 246 32.35 11.40 -2.27
C ALA A 246 33.04 12.23 -3.36
N PRO A 247 34.39 12.34 -3.33
CA PRO A 247 35.12 13.02 -4.41
C PRO A 247 34.99 12.24 -5.71
N LYS A 248 34.79 12.97 -6.82
CA LYS A 248 34.74 12.39 -8.19
C LYS A 248 33.69 11.28 -8.34
N ALA A 249 32.53 11.42 -7.68
CA ALA A 249 31.45 10.48 -7.83
C ALA A 249 30.74 10.64 -9.19
N ASP A 250 30.45 9.51 -9.84
CA ASP A 250 29.64 9.40 -11.06
C ASP A 250 28.78 8.16 -10.99
N ILE A 251 27.59 8.32 -10.41
CA ILE A 251 26.62 7.23 -10.17
C ILE A 251 25.35 7.48 -10.97
N THR A 252 24.96 6.51 -11.79
CA THR A 252 23.64 6.48 -12.42
C THR A 252 22.71 5.53 -11.66
N LEU A 253 21.60 6.06 -11.14
CA LEU A 253 20.54 5.28 -10.48
C LEU A 253 19.45 4.93 -11.48
N LEU A 254 19.28 3.63 -11.76
CA LEU A 254 18.40 3.14 -12.83
C LEU A 254 16.95 2.98 -12.37
N GLY A 255 16.01 3.48 -13.19
CA GLY A 255 14.57 3.25 -13.04
C GLY A 255 13.96 3.79 -11.74
N VAL A 256 14.55 4.83 -11.15
CA VAL A 256 14.08 5.42 -9.88
C VAL A 256 12.71 6.07 -10.05
N ASN A 257 11.85 5.89 -9.04
CA ASN A 257 10.56 6.54 -8.97
C ASN A 257 10.70 8.07 -8.84
N ILE A 258 10.39 8.77 -9.92
CA ILE A 258 10.43 10.24 -10.00
C ILE A 258 9.03 10.88 -9.86
N ASN A 259 8.10 10.22 -9.18
CA ASN A 259 6.79 10.81 -8.89
C ASN A 259 6.98 12.18 -8.21
N PRO A 260 6.36 13.28 -8.72
CA PRO A 260 6.51 14.62 -8.15
C PRO A 260 6.21 14.72 -6.66
N THR A 261 5.33 13.86 -6.13
CA THR A 261 5.05 13.80 -4.68
C THR A 261 6.17 13.12 -3.87
N ARG A 262 7.26 12.67 -4.51
CA ARG A 262 8.38 11.94 -3.91
C ARG A 262 9.74 12.60 -4.12
N THR A 263 9.83 13.62 -4.96
CA THR A 263 11.10 14.24 -5.39
C THR A 263 11.53 15.41 -4.51
N GLY A 264 11.29 15.35 -3.21
CA GLY A 264 11.75 16.34 -2.23
C GLY A 264 13.20 16.15 -1.75
N VAL A 265 14.02 15.43 -2.52
CA VAL A 265 15.46 15.20 -2.26
C VAL A 265 16.34 16.13 -3.05
#